data_774d3928d8f39ea2629d9399aea7cda3
#
_entry.id   774d3928d8f39ea2629d9399aea7cda3
#
_cell.length_a   1.000
_cell.length_b   1.000
_cell.length_c   1.000
_cell.angle_alpha   90.00
_cell.angle_beta   90.00
_cell.angle_gamma   90.00
#
_symmetry.space_group_name_H-M   'P 1'
#
loop_
_entity.id
_entity.type
_entity.pdbx_description
1 polymer ?
#
loop_
_entity_poly.entity_id
_entity_poly.type
_entity_poly.pdbx_seq_one_letter_code
_entity_poly.pdbx_strand_id
1 'polypeptide(L)'
;MSGFSFRKKIEHRLRVFLGRAYRPIVSKAENFSMLGGEEEGYGVWPCILELLNSNSVVYSAGVGFDIKFDLALMERTGVTVFAFDPTPRVVEWIRESIDSSQFRFEPIGLGSCDAEMEFALPLDEKSVSGTLMAEGTSESKKIKVPVERVRTIMK
;
A
#
# COMPACT_ATOMS: atom_id res chain seq x y z
N MET A 1 3.82 -5.45 28.83
CA MET A 1 3.32 -6.25 27.65
C MET A 1 1.82 -6.43 27.81
N SER A 2 1.03 -5.78 26.97
CA SER A 2 -0.33 -5.36 27.26
C SER A 2 -1.38 -6.48 27.02
N GLY A 3 -2.29 -6.65 27.98
CA GLY A 3 -3.44 -7.56 27.89
C GLY A 3 -4.42 -7.29 26.73
N PHE A 4 -4.25 -6.19 26.02
CA PHE A 4 -4.99 -5.79 24.83
C PHE A 4 -4.68 -6.71 23.61
N SER A 5 -3.47 -7.21 23.48
CA SER A 5 -3.06 -8.11 22.38
C SER A 5 -3.66 -9.50 22.51
N PHE A 6 -3.78 -10.02 23.73
CA PHE A 6 -4.30 -11.38 24.00
C PHE A 6 -5.82 -11.47 23.73
N ARG A 7 -6.58 -10.47 24.15
CA ARG A 7 -8.03 -10.40 23.94
C ARG A 7 -8.39 -10.33 22.45
N LYS A 8 -7.67 -9.53 21.67
CA LYS A 8 -7.85 -9.46 20.20
C LYS A 8 -7.54 -10.79 19.51
N LYS A 9 -6.53 -11.53 19.96
CA LYS A 9 -6.17 -12.85 19.42
C LYS A 9 -7.27 -13.88 19.68
N ILE A 10 -7.90 -13.86 20.87
CA ILE A 10 -9.01 -14.76 21.19
C ILE A 10 -10.24 -14.41 20.35
N GLU A 11 -10.58 -13.14 20.27
CA GLU A 11 -11.73 -12.66 19.48
C GLU A 11 -11.57 -13.02 18.00
N HIS A 12 -10.37 -12.82 17.42
CA HIS A 12 -10.08 -13.23 16.05
C HIS A 12 -10.24 -14.73 15.83
N ARG A 13 -9.71 -15.58 16.75
CA ARG A 13 -9.86 -17.04 16.69
C ARG A 13 -11.33 -17.47 16.73
N LEU A 14 -12.13 -16.82 17.58
CA LEU A 14 -13.56 -17.08 17.68
C LEU A 14 -14.30 -16.71 16.38
N ARG A 15 -13.94 -15.56 15.78
CA ARG A 15 -14.49 -15.11 14.48
C ARG A 15 -14.13 -16.07 13.35
N VAL A 16 -12.92 -16.60 13.32
CA VAL A 16 -12.46 -17.62 12.36
C VAL A 16 -13.27 -18.91 12.53
N PHE A 17 -13.44 -19.40 13.77
CA PHE A 17 -14.22 -20.60 14.09
C PHE A 17 -15.69 -20.46 13.68
N LEU A 18 -16.27 -19.27 13.84
CA LEU A 18 -17.65 -18.96 13.43
C LEU A 18 -17.80 -18.65 11.93
N GLY A 19 -16.73 -18.80 11.11
CA GLY A 19 -16.74 -18.46 9.68
C GLY A 19 -16.89 -16.95 9.39
N ARG A 20 -16.69 -16.09 10.39
CA ARG A 20 -16.82 -14.62 10.29
C ARG A 20 -15.50 -13.91 10.03
N ALA A 21 -14.41 -14.64 9.99
CA ALA A 21 -13.10 -14.11 9.61
C ALA A 21 -12.28 -15.19 8.89
N TYR A 22 -11.46 -14.76 7.94
CA TYR A 22 -10.56 -15.65 7.21
C TYR A 22 -9.27 -15.88 8.01
N ARG A 23 -8.81 -17.11 8.06
CA ARG A 23 -7.47 -17.45 8.53
C ARG A 23 -6.58 -17.66 7.30
N PRO A 24 -5.65 -16.76 7.01
CA PRO A 24 -4.72 -16.98 5.92
C PRO A 24 -3.93 -18.27 6.20
N ILE A 25 -3.84 -19.14 5.21
CA ILE A 25 -2.90 -20.25 5.20
C ILE A 25 -1.54 -19.64 4.92
N VAL A 26 -0.81 -19.31 5.96
CA VAL A 26 0.58 -18.87 5.81
C VAL A 26 1.39 -20.16 5.66
N SER A 27 1.77 -20.48 4.42
CA SER A 27 2.90 -21.38 4.21
C SER A 27 4.10 -20.73 4.87
N LYS A 28 4.85 -21.47 5.70
CA LYS A 28 6.13 -20.99 6.23
C LYS A 28 7.08 -20.83 5.03
N ALA A 29 7.14 -19.63 4.46
CA ALA A 29 8.22 -19.28 3.58
C ALA A 29 9.47 -19.21 4.47
N GLU A 30 10.41 -20.13 4.30
CA GLU A 30 11.61 -20.20 5.14
C GLU A 30 12.61 -19.10 4.81
N ASN A 31 12.48 -18.46 3.65
CA ASN A 31 13.44 -17.47 3.11
C ASN A 31 12.75 -16.14 2.79
N PHE A 32 12.37 -15.37 3.80
CA PHE A 32 11.94 -13.99 3.57
C PHE A 32 12.87 -13.00 4.27
N SER A 33 13.10 -11.86 3.62
CA SER A 33 13.77 -10.70 4.20
C SER A 33 12.73 -9.68 4.62
N MET A 34 12.91 -9.07 5.79
CA MET A 34 12.12 -7.92 6.21
C MET A 34 12.70 -6.66 5.57
N LEU A 35 11.90 -5.91 4.84
CA LEU A 35 12.30 -4.68 4.17
C LEU A 35 11.45 -3.50 4.64
N GLY A 36 12.01 -2.29 4.57
CA GLY A 36 11.37 -1.04 4.98
C GLY A 36 12.01 -0.44 6.21
N GLY A 37 11.24 -0.11 7.26
CA GLY A 37 11.71 0.57 8.46
C GLY A 37 12.85 -0.11 9.21
N GLU A 38 13.36 0.56 10.23
CA GLU A 38 14.58 0.13 10.96
C GLU A 38 14.35 -1.03 11.94
N GLU A 39 13.11 -1.27 12.40
CA GLU A 39 12.75 -2.35 13.34
C GLU A 39 11.30 -2.76 13.20
N GLU A 40 10.86 -3.78 13.95
CA GLU A 40 9.46 -4.27 13.97
C GLU A 40 8.46 -3.11 14.16
N GLY A 41 7.77 -2.71 13.09
CA GLY A 41 6.83 -1.60 13.13
C GLY A 41 6.07 -1.40 11.82
N TYR A 42 5.42 -0.27 11.72
CA TYR A 42 4.73 0.16 10.49
C TYR A 42 5.75 0.40 9.38
N GLY A 43 5.46 -0.09 8.18
CA GLY A 43 6.34 0.08 7.02
C GLY A 43 7.40 -1.01 6.82
N VAL A 44 7.41 -2.05 7.67
CA VAL A 44 8.30 -3.21 7.51
C VAL A 44 7.50 -4.40 6.97
N TRP A 45 7.90 -4.92 5.81
CA TRP A 45 7.17 -5.98 5.13
C TRP A 45 8.07 -7.15 4.74
N PRO A 46 7.58 -8.40 4.82
CA PRO A 46 8.32 -9.56 4.36
C PRO A 46 8.35 -9.62 2.83
N CYS A 47 9.51 -9.92 2.27
CA CYS A 47 9.70 -10.12 0.84
C CYS A 47 10.63 -11.31 0.58
N ILE A 48 10.32 -12.13 -0.43
CA ILE A 48 11.19 -13.20 -0.92
C ILE A 48 12.05 -12.63 -2.04
N LEU A 49 13.23 -12.14 -1.68
CA LEU A 49 14.14 -11.45 -2.62
C LEU A 49 14.64 -12.35 -3.74
N GLU A 50 14.78 -13.64 -3.49
CA GLU A 50 15.26 -14.64 -4.46
C GLU A 50 14.36 -14.77 -5.70
N LEU A 51 13.09 -14.35 -5.58
CA LEU A 51 12.13 -14.35 -6.70
C LEU A 51 12.24 -13.11 -7.58
N LEU A 52 13.04 -12.12 -7.18
CA LEU A 52 13.15 -10.82 -7.86
C LEU A 52 14.54 -10.62 -8.45
N ASN A 53 14.57 -9.89 -9.57
CA ASN A 53 15.78 -9.43 -10.22
C ASN A 53 15.53 -8.11 -10.94
N SER A 54 16.55 -7.51 -11.54
CA SER A 54 16.47 -6.21 -12.22
C SER A 54 15.45 -6.13 -13.37
N ASN A 55 14.99 -7.27 -13.89
CA ASN A 55 13.95 -7.34 -14.92
C ASN A 55 12.53 -7.49 -14.32
N SER A 56 12.41 -7.66 -13.00
CA SER A 56 11.13 -7.74 -12.33
C SER A 56 10.46 -6.36 -12.28
N VAL A 57 9.14 -6.35 -12.46
CA VAL A 57 8.31 -5.15 -12.37
C VAL A 57 7.50 -5.21 -11.09
N VAL A 58 7.56 -4.15 -10.30
CA VAL A 58 6.84 -4.04 -9.03
C VAL A 58 5.80 -2.92 -9.13
N TYR A 59 4.57 -3.20 -8.72
CA TYR A 59 3.50 -2.22 -8.61
C TYR A 59 3.21 -1.95 -7.13
N SER A 60 3.45 -0.71 -6.70
CA SER A 60 3.23 -0.23 -5.33
C SER A 60 2.03 0.71 -5.31
N ALA A 61 0.94 0.30 -4.67
CA ALA A 61 -0.32 1.04 -4.65
C ALA A 61 -0.61 1.62 -3.27
N GLY A 62 -0.99 2.90 -3.20
CA GLY A 62 -1.27 3.58 -1.94
C GLY A 62 -0.01 3.82 -1.12
N VAL A 63 1.03 4.37 -1.75
CA VAL A 63 2.37 4.54 -1.14
C VAL A 63 2.38 5.47 0.07
N GLY A 64 1.44 6.43 0.16
CA GLY A 64 1.37 7.34 1.29
C GLY A 64 2.66 8.15 1.48
N PHE A 65 3.03 8.38 2.74
CA PHE A 65 4.27 9.08 3.12
C PHE A 65 5.40 8.12 3.53
N ASP A 66 5.33 6.84 3.16
CA ASP A 66 6.36 5.87 3.50
C ASP A 66 6.67 4.97 2.31
N ILE A 67 7.82 5.21 1.68
CA ILE A 67 8.35 4.44 0.55
C ILE A 67 9.62 3.65 0.93
N LYS A 68 9.89 3.47 2.22
CA LYS A 68 11.11 2.78 2.68
C LYS A 68 11.19 1.34 2.19
N PHE A 69 10.05 0.66 2.12
CA PHE A 69 9.98 -0.68 1.54
C PHE A 69 10.39 -0.67 0.06
N ASP A 70 9.83 0.26 -0.71
CA ASP A 70 10.08 0.38 -2.15
C ASP A 70 11.56 0.70 -2.41
N LEU A 71 12.14 1.64 -1.65
CA LEU A 71 13.56 2.00 -1.75
C LEU A 71 14.47 0.82 -1.40
N ALA A 72 14.20 0.12 -0.30
CA ALA A 72 14.97 -1.05 0.11
C ALA A 72 14.86 -2.19 -0.92
N LEU A 73 13.71 -2.35 -1.55
CA LEU A 73 13.49 -3.34 -2.61
C LEU A 73 14.32 -3.00 -3.86
N MET A 74 14.28 -1.75 -4.30
CA MET A 74 15.07 -1.26 -5.43
C MET A 74 16.57 -1.44 -5.18
N GLU A 75 17.06 -1.04 -4.01
CA GLU A 75 18.47 -1.18 -3.62
C GLU A 75 18.93 -2.64 -3.62
N ARG A 76 18.11 -3.55 -3.09
CA ARG A 76 18.46 -4.96 -2.91
C ARG A 76 18.37 -5.79 -4.18
N THR A 77 17.51 -5.43 -5.11
CA THR A 77 17.17 -6.27 -6.28
C THR A 77 17.37 -5.57 -7.63
N GLY A 78 17.50 -4.25 -7.64
CA GLY A 78 17.60 -3.46 -8.88
C GLY A 78 16.29 -3.36 -9.66
N VAL A 79 15.14 -3.71 -9.07
CA VAL A 79 13.82 -3.64 -9.73
C VAL A 79 13.42 -2.20 -10.05
N THR A 80 12.54 -2.05 -11.02
CA THR A 80 11.79 -0.80 -11.21
C THR A 80 10.47 -0.89 -10.46
N VAL A 81 10.19 0.12 -9.63
CA VAL A 81 8.92 0.25 -8.90
C VAL A 81 8.03 1.26 -9.63
N PHE A 82 6.82 0.84 -9.98
CA PHE A 82 5.74 1.70 -10.46
C PHE A 82 4.80 1.97 -9.28
N ALA A 83 4.80 3.21 -8.81
CA ALA A 83 4.13 3.63 -7.59
C ALA A 83 2.90 4.48 -7.93
N PHE A 84 1.80 4.26 -7.20
CA PHE A 84 0.51 4.89 -7.48
C PHE A 84 -0.10 5.41 -6.19
N ASP A 85 -0.46 6.69 -6.18
CA ASP A 85 -1.25 7.30 -5.10
C ASP A 85 -1.95 8.57 -5.62
N PRO A 86 -3.29 8.69 -5.49
CA PRO A 86 -4.03 9.83 -5.99
C PRO A 86 -4.08 10.99 -4.98
N THR A 87 -3.55 10.82 -3.76
CA THR A 87 -3.66 11.81 -2.68
C THR A 87 -2.80 13.02 -2.97
N PRO A 88 -3.33 14.26 -3.10
CA PRO A 88 -2.56 15.43 -3.53
C PRO A 88 -1.30 15.69 -2.69
N ARG A 89 -1.41 15.55 -1.36
CA ARG A 89 -0.28 15.75 -0.45
C ARG A 89 0.83 14.70 -0.63
N VAL A 90 0.46 13.47 -0.97
CA VAL A 90 1.42 12.41 -1.30
C VAL A 90 2.13 12.74 -2.62
N VAL A 91 1.39 13.24 -3.61
CA VAL A 91 1.96 13.67 -4.90
C VAL A 91 3.02 14.76 -4.71
N GLU A 92 2.73 15.76 -3.89
CA GLU A 92 3.68 16.83 -3.55
C GLU A 92 4.91 16.28 -2.85
N TRP A 93 4.69 15.48 -1.80
CA TRP A 93 5.76 14.88 -1.01
C TRP A 93 6.69 13.98 -1.83
N ILE A 94 6.15 13.14 -2.72
CA ILE A 94 6.95 12.24 -3.58
C ILE A 94 7.85 13.07 -4.51
N ARG A 95 7.34 14.15 -5.11
CA ARG A 95 8.13 15.01 -6.00
C ARG A 95 9.33 15.65 -5.32
N GLU A 96 9.24 15.90 -4.01
CA GLU A 96 10.30 16.49 -3.21
C GLU A 96 11.24 15.44 -2.61
N SER A 97 10.76 14.21 -2.40
CA SER A 97 11.45 13.19 -1.63
C SER A 97 12.32 12.26 -2.46
N ILE A 98 12.01 12.07 -3.75
CA ILE A 98 12.71 11.08 -4.57
C ILE A 98 12.98 11.56 -5.98
N ASP A 99 14.25 11.39 -6.40
CA ASP A 99 14.70 11.55 -7.79
C ASP A 99 15.43 10.26 -8.21
N SER A 100 14.68 9.31 -8.75
CA SER A 100 15.21 8.03 -9.21
C SER A 100 14.49 7.54 -10.45
N SER A 101 15.23 7.16 -11.47
CA SER A 101 14.68 6.56 -12.70
C SER A 101 14.04 5.18 -12.47
N GLN A 102 14.37 4.52 -11.36
CA GLN A 102 13.80 3.21 -10.98
C GLN A 102 12.48 3.36 -10.19
N PHE A 103 12.18 4.56 -9.64
CA PHE A 103 10.93 4.82 -8.97
C PHE A 103 10.05 5.70 -9.87
N ARG A 104 9.04 5.08 -10.47
CA ARG A 104 8.13 5.75 -11.42
C ARG A 104 6.79 5.97 -10.75
N PHE A 105 6.52 7.23 -10.41
CA PHE A 105 5.30 7.60 -9.70
C PHE A 105 4.25 8.17 -10.64
N GLU A 106 3.01 7.70 -10.50
CA GLU A 106 1.84 8.23 -11.19
C GLU A 106 0.75 8.62 -10.18
N PRO A 107 0.18 9.84 -10.29
CA PRO A 107 -0.81 10.36 -9.35
C PRO A 107 -2.23 9.84 -9.65
N ILE A 108 -2.39 8.53 -9.70
CA ILE A 108 -3.64 7.84 -9.99
C ILE A 108 -4.01 6.85 -8.90
N GLY A 109 -5.30 6.60 -8.73
CA GLY A 109 -5.83 5.52 -7.92
C GLY A 109 -5.94 4.23 -8.73
N LEU A 110 -5.81 3.07 -8.09
CA LEU A 110 -6.10 1.78 -8.71
C LEU A 110 -7.51 1.34 -8.38
N GLY A 111 -8.29 0.97 -9.40
CA GLY A 111 -9.68 0.60 -9.25
C GLY A 111 -10.17 -0.44 -10.23
N SER A 112 -11.48 -0.64 -10.25
CA SER A 112 -12.15 -1.61 -11.14
C SER A 112 -12.50 -1.04 -12.52
N CYS A 113 -12.35 0.27 -12.72
CA CYS A 113 -12.65 0.95 -13.98
C CYS A 113 -11.63 2.06 -14.24
N ASP A 114 -11.54 2.50 -15.49
CA ASP A 114 -10.75 3.65 -15.90
C ASP A 114 -11.72 4.86 -15.96
N ALA A 115 -11.65 5.73 -14.95
CA ALA A 115 -12.58 6.87 -14.80
C ALA A 115 -12.02 7.94 -13.85
N GLU A 116 -12.60 9.14 -13.89
CA GLU A 116 -12.54 10.05 -12.74
C GLU A 116 -13.52 9.59 -11.66
N MET A 117 -13.04 9.42 -10.43
CA MET A 117 -13.86 9.01 -9.30
C MET A 117 -13.77 9.97 -8.13
N GLU A 118 -14.84 10.04 -7.32
CA GLU A 118 -14.81 10.78 -6.06
C GLU A 118 -13.90 10.05 -5.07
N PHE A 119 -12.99 10.80 -4.48
CA PHE A 119 -12.07 10.35 -3.45
C PHE A 119 -12.25 11.20 -2.20
N ALA A 120 -12.65 10.56 -1.11
CA ALA A 120 -12.80 11.20 0.17
C ALA A 120 -11.43 11.32 0.84
N LEU A 121 -11.03 12.54 1.13
CA LEU A 121 -9.82 12.82 1.91
C LEU A 121 -10.08 12.51 3.38
N PRO A 122 -9.06 12.06 4.13
CA PRO A 122 -9.19 11.86 5.56
C PRO A 122 -9.51 13.18 6.27
N LEU A 123 -10.32 13.11 7.36
CA LEU A 123 -10.64 14.26 8.19
C LEU A 123 -9.43 14.75 8.99
N ASP A 124 -8.56 13.82 9.37
CA ASP A 124 -7.29 14.13 10.04
C ASP A 124 -6.24 14.48 8.98
N GLU A 125 -5.74 15.70 9.03
CA GLU A 125 -4.69 16.20 8.14
C GLU A 125 -3.38 15.42 8.22
N LYS A 126 -3.14 14.70 9.30
CA LYS A 126 -1.95 13.83 9.45
C LYS A 126 -2.13 12.47 8.77
N SER A 127 -3.36 12.09 8.44
CA SER A 127 -3.67 10.84 7.76
C SER A 127 -3.53 11.00 6.24
N VAL A 128 -3.12 9.94 5.57
CA VAL A 128 -3.10 9.81 4.10
C VAL A 128 -4.07 8.76 3.59
N SER A 129 -4.81 8.11 4.47
CA SER A 129 -5.76 7.04 4.13
C SER A 129 -7.05 7.62 3.57
N GLY A 130 -7.03 8.05 2.32
CA GLY A 130 -8.24 8.40 1.59
C GLY A 130 -9.00 7.16 1.11
N THR A 131 -10.21 7.35 0.62
CA THR A 131 -11.09 6.26 0.17
C THR A 131 -11.80 6.64 -1.13
N LEU A 132 -11.74 5.75 -2.12
CA LEU A 132 -12.63 5.83 -3.29
C LEU A 132 -14.07 5.55 -2.82
N MET A 133 -14.99 6.47 -3.09
CA MET A 133 -16.35 6.42 -2.59
C MET A 133 -17.31 5.88 -3.64
N ALA A 134 -18.21 4.99 -3.22
CA ALA A 134 -19.50 4.84 -3.86
C ALA A 134 -20.39 6.02 -3.44
N GLU A 135 -21.25 6.49 -4.34
CA GLU A 135 -22.11 7.66 -4.12
C GLU A 135 -22.79 7.67 -2.73
N GLY A 136 -22.72 8.79 -2.02
CA GLY A 136 -23.62 9.10 -0.92
C GLY A 136 -23.10 9.04 0.51
N THR A 137 -21.81 8.88 0.78
CA THR A 137 -21.30 8.77 2.15
C THR A 137 -20.20 9.77 2.49
N SER A 138 -20.30 10.39 3.66
CA SER A 138 -19.27 11.11 4.43
C SER A 138 -19.24 12.64 4.33
N GLU A 139 -19.07 13.29 5.50
CA GLU A 139 -18.78 14.71 5.70
C GLU A 139 -17.34 15.10 5.27
N SER A 140 -16.54 14.14 4.77
CA SER A 140 -15.16 14.35 4.34
C SER A 140 -15.08 15.25 3.11
N LYS A 141 -14.01 16.03 3.00
CA LYS A 141 -13.70 16.78 1.78
C LYS A 141 -13.49 15.80 0.63
N LYS A 142 -14.28 15.95 -0.42
CA LYS A 142 -14.20 15.12 -1.63
C LYS A 142 -13.45 15.85 -2.72
N ILE A 143 -12.64 15.10 -3.45
CA ILE A 143 -11.96 15.54 -4.67
C ILE A 143 -12.22 14.53 -5.77
N LYS A 144 -12.03 14.93 -7.02
CA LYS A 144 -11.98 13.99 -8.14
C LYS A 144 -10.55 13.57 -8.41
N VAL A 145 -10.35 12.28 -8.60
CA VAL A 145 -9.03 11.70 -8.92
C VAL A 145 -9.15 10.76 -10.12
N PRO A 146 -8.13 10.68 -10.96
CA PRO A 146 -8.07 9.65 -11.99
C PRO A 146 -7.87 8.28 -11.34
N VAL A 147 -8.60 7.31 -11.82
CA VAL A 147 -8.52 5.90 -11.40
C VAL A 147 -8.35 5.03 -12.63
N GLU A 148 -7.42 4.10 -12.58
CA GLU A 148 -7.18 3.15 -13.65
C GLU A 148 -7.18 1.71 -13.13
N ARG A 149 -7.49 0.79 -14.03
CA ARG A 149 -7.38 -0.65 -13.76
C ARG A 149 -5.92 -1.07 -13.86
N VAL A 150 -5.50 -2.02 -13.04
CA VAL A 150 -4.17 -2.63 -13.13
C VAL A 150 -3.87 -3.10 -14.56
N ARG A 151 -4.85 -3.68 -15.26
CA ARG A 151 -4.70 -4.11 -16.65
C ARG A 151 -4.40 -2.95 -17.62
N THR A 152 -4.86 -1.74 -17.32
CA THR A 152 -4.62 -0.56 -18.17
C THR A 152 -3.20 -0.06 -18.02
N ILE A 153 -2.66 -0.07 -16.81
CA ILE A 153 -1.30 0.37 -16.52
C ILE A 153 -0.21 -0.66 -16.89
N MET A 154 -0.56 -1.93 -17.01
CA MET A 154 0.37 -3.02 -17.37
C MET A 154 0.65 -3.14 -18.88
N LYS A 155 0.35 -2.14 -19.68
CA LYS A 155 0.57 -2.16 -21.13
C LYS A 155 1.99 -1.82 -21.52
#